data_87d980da6838cc8d9c3896c592c05588
#
_entry.id   87d980da6838cc8d9c3896c592c05588
#
_cell.length_a   1.000
_cell.length_b   1.000
_cell.length_c   1.000
_cell.angle_alpha   90.00
_cell.angle_beta   90.00
_cell.angle_gamma   90.00
#
_symmetry.space_group_name_H-M   'P 1'
#
loop_
_entity.id
_entity.type
_entity.pdbx_description
1 polymer ?
#
loop_
_entity_poly.entity_id
_entity_poly.type
_entity_poly.pdbx_seq_one_letter_code
_entity_poly.pdbx_strand_id
1 'polypeptide(L)'
;MRTQDDIMREPARASARGWRWLAGAAALTASMAMSGCASAPRDMPSQQFTQTQDAISEAVEQGAREDAAVEIAAAEEHFAKAKAAADNKDYEIALLYAEKAEADAKLAEARSERADAAGNLEELQESIRVLKDEIDRQLNERDQEQS
;
A
#
# COMPACT_ATOMS: atom_id res chain seq x y z
N MET A 1 1.79 17.98 -56.22
CA MET A 1 1.58 16.58 -55.89
C MET A 1 2.93 15.89 -55.89
N ARG A 2 3.54 15.78 -54.71
CA ARG A 2 4.79 14.98 -54.53
C ARG A 2 4.36 13.71 -53.78
N THR A 3 4.64 12.61 -54.39
CA THR A 3 4.25 11.27 -53.95
C THR A 3 5.07 10.83 -52.75
N GLN A 4 4.41 10.09 -51.87
CA GLN A 4 4.82 9.63 -50.53
C GLN A 4 5.88 8.51 -50.52
N ASP A 5 6.53 8.22 -51.64
CA ASP A 5 7.38 7.06 -51.84
C ASP A 5 8.89 7.30 -51.67
N ASP A 6 9.32 8.51 -51.30
CA ASP A 6 10.74 8.89 -51.19
C ASP A 6 11.35 8.81 -49.77
N ILE A 7 10.62 8.30 -48.76
CA ILE A 7 11.08 8.30 -47.36
C ILE A 7 11.72 6.94 -46.93
N MET A 8 11.74 5.94 -47.80
CA MET A 8 12.27 4.60 -47.46
C MET A 8 13.51 4.21 -48.23
N ARG A 9 14.55 5.03 -48.27
CA ARG A 9 15.88 4.58 -48.74
C ARG A 9 17.00 5.46 -48.19
N GLU A 10 17.34 5.28 -46.92
CA GLU A 10 18.70 5.54 -46.48
C GLU A 10 19.23 4.34 -45.69
N PRO A 11 20.20 3.59 -46.19
CA PRO A 11 20.93 2.60 -45.40
C PRO A 11 21.94 3.35 -44.53
N ALA A 12 21.66 3.43 -43.23
CA ALA A 12 22.63 3.89 -42.26
C ALA A 12 23.90 3.01 -42.31
N ARG A 13 24.96 3.57 -42.85
CA ARG A 13 26.32 3.04 -42.72
C ARG A 13 26.75 3.21 -41.28
N ALA A 14 26.41 2.24 -40.40
CA ALA A 14 26.96 2.15 -39.05
C ALA A 14 28.45 1.82 -39.16
N SER A 15 29.29 2.80 -38.82
CA SER A 15 30.75 2.65 -38.74
C SER A 15 31.09 1.68 -37.59
N ALA A 16 31.56 0.51 -37.93
CA ALA A 16 31.96 -0.57 -37.03
C ALA A 16 33.28 -0.27 -36.27
N ARG A 17 33.46 0.95 -35.75
CA ARG A 17 34.70 1.37 -35.04
C ARG A 17 34.53 1.67 -33.57
N GLY A 18 33.30 1.58 -33.03
CA GLY A 18 32.98 1.90 -31.58
C GLY A 18 32.77 0.69 -30.68
N TRP A 19 32.73 -0.54 -31.17
CA TRP A 19 32.31 -1.69 -30.36
C TRP A 19 33.40 -2.35 -29.50
N ARG A 20 34.63 -1.90 -29.58
CA ARG A 20 35.74 -2.58 -28.86
C ARG A 20 35.94 -2.15 -27.44
N TRP A 21 35.17 -1.15 -26.91
CA TRP A 21 35.32 -0.61 -25.55
C TRP A 21 34.21 -1.03 -24.58
N LEU A 22 33.18 -1.75 -25.00
CA LEU A 22 32.06 -2.16 -24.14
C LEU A 22 32.12 -3.61 -23.67
N ALA A 23 33.19 -4.34 -23.94
CA ALA A 23 33.34 -5.75 -23.56
C ALA A 23 33.94 -5.96 -22.14
N GLY A 24 34.19 -4.91 -21.38
CA GLY A 24 34.89 -4.97 -20.08
C GLY A 24 34.06 -4.76 -18.82
N ALA A 25 32.75 -4.42 -18.92
CA ALA A 25 31.98 -3.98 -17.75
C ALA A 25 30.86 -4.94 -17.28
N ALA A 26 30.73 -6.13 -17.86
CA ALA A 26 29.62 -7.04 -17.58
C ALA A 26 29.93 -8.17 -16.58
N ALA A 27 31.09 -8.16 -15.91
CA ALA A 27 31.55 -9.28 -15.09
C ALA A 27 31.52 -9.04 -13.56
N LEU A 28 30.98 -7.92 -13.06
CA LEU A 28 31.06 -7.56 -11.62
C LEU A 28 29.72 -7.48 -10.89
N THR A 29 28.58 -7.86 -11.48
CA THR A 29 27.28 -7.76 -10.81
C THR A 29 26.64 -9.09 -10.35
N ALA A 30 27.39 -10.21 -10.42
CA ALA A 30 26.86 -11.55 -10.09
C ALA A 30 27.20 -12.06 -8.68
N SER A 31 27.75 -11.23 -7.77
CA SER A 31 28.29 -11.75 -6.49
C SER A 31 27.58 -11.27 -5.22
N MET A 32 26.36 -10.69 -5.28
CA MET A 32 25.65 -10.20 -4.09
C MET A 32 24.33 -10.92 -3.76
N ALA A 33 24.14 -12.16 -4.19
CA ALA A 33 22.88 -12.87 -3.97
C ALA A 33 22.99 -14.10 -3.07
N MET A 34 23.92 -14.14 -2.09
CA MET A 34 24.00 -15.26 -1.14
C MET A 34 24.53 -14.83 0.23
N SER A 35 23.78 -14.01 0.95
CA SER A 35 24.03 -13.80 2.38
C SER A 35 22.72 -13.57 3.14
N GLY A 36 21.73 -14.41 2.90
CA GLY A 36 20.46 -14.43 3.63
C GLY A 36 20.36 -15.70 4.49
N CYS A 37 21.40 -16.10 5.19
CA CYS A 37 21.20 -16.93 6.38
C CYS A 37 20.62 -16.03 7.46
N ALA A 38 19.29 -15.90 7.50
CA ALA A 38 18.60 -15.38 8.66
C ALA A 38 18.92 -16.32 9.82
N SER A 39 19.90 -15.95 10.65
CA SER A 39 20.16 -16.65 11.90
C SER A 39 18.90 -16.47 12.75
N ALA A 40 18.32 -17.58 13.21
CA ALA A 40 17.20 -17.54 14.14
C ALA A 40 17.53 -16.60 15.31
N PRO A 41 16.60 -15.73 15.73
CA PRO A 41 16.83 -14.78 16.81
C PRO A 41 17.15 -15.56 18.10
N ARG A 42 18.27 -15.21 18.73
CA ARG A 42 18.71 -15.81 19.99
C ARG A 42 18.15 -15.09 21.21
N ASP A 43 17.64 -13.88 20.98
CA ASP A 43 17.11 -12.99 21.99
C ASP A 43 15.66 -12.64 21.68
N MET A 44 14.93 -12.19 22.71
CA MET A 44 13.56 -11.76 22.57
C MET A 44 13.45 -10.64 21.51
N PRO A 45 12.52 -10.73 20.53
CA PRO A 45 12.33 -9.73 19.47
C PRO A 45 11.59 -8.49 19.99
N SER A 46 12.15 -7.81 20.99
CA SER A 46 11.51 -6.70 21.72
C SER A 46 11.10 -5.54 20.80
N GLN A 47 11.92 -5.22 19.80
CA GLN A 47 11.64 -4.15 18.85
C GLN A 47 10.40 -4.50 18.01
N GLN A 48 10.32 -5.72 17.50
CA GLN A 48 9.17 -6.19 16.71
C GLN A 48 7.89 -6.20 17.56
N PHE A 49 8.00 -6.61 18.83
CA PHE A 49 6.86 -6.59 19.75
C PHE A 49 6.31 -5.17 19.98
N THR A 50 7.19 -4.19 20.14
CA THR A 50 6.79 -2.78 20.27
C THR A 50 6.12 -2.31 18.98
N GLN A 51 6.72 -2.53 17.84
CA GLN A 51 6.15 -2.15 16.54
C GLN A 51 4.77 -2.79 16.30
N THR A 52 4.62 -4.06 16.62
CA THR A 52 3.33 -4.76 16.51
C THR A 52 2.27 -4.16 17.46
N GLN A 53 2.67 -3.87 18.70
CA GLN A 53 1.77 -3.26 19.68
C GLN A 53 1.29 -1.87 19.20
N ASP A 54 2.22 -1.07 18.68
CA ASP A 54 1.95 0.26 18.16
C ASP A 54 1.00 0.17 16.95
N ALA A 55 1.27 -0.74 16.00
CA ALA A 55 0.40 -0.96 14.84
C ALA A 55 -1.03 -1.40 15.21
N ILE A 56 -1.17 -2.28 16.21
CA ILE A 56 -2.51 -2.67 16.72
C ILE A 56 -3.22 -1.48 17.33
N SER A 57 -2.50 -0.66 18.14
CA SER A 57 -3.08 0.50 18.79
C SER A 57 -3.51 1.56 17.77
N GLU A 58 -2.71 1.82 16.76
CA GLU A 58 -2.99 2.75 15.67
C GLU A 58 -4.23 2.32 14.88
N ALA A 59 -4.30 1.05 14.47
CA ALA A 59 -5.47 0.50 13.80
C ALA A 59 -6.76 0.67 14.63
N VAL A 60 -6.69 0.45 15.96
CA VAL A 60 -7.83 0.64 16.86
C VAL A 60 -8.23 2.11 16.97
N GLU A 61 -7.27 3.03 17.05
CA GLU A 61 -7.53 4.47 17.09
C GLU A 61 -8.18 4.98 15.80
N GLN A 62 -7.90 4.33 14.67
CA GLN A 62 -8.51 4.61 13.37
C GLN A 62 -9.87 3.90 13.15
N GLY A 63 -10.47 3.33 14.16
CA GLY A 63 -11.81 2.74 14.09
C GLY A 63 -11.84 1.29 13.59
N ALA A 64 -10.70 0.59 13.52
CA ALA A 64 -10.66 -0.79 13.00
C ALA A 64 -11.51 -1.80 13.80
N ARG A 65 -11.94 -1.46 15.02
CA ARG A 65 -12.86 -2.33 15.77
C ARG A 65 -14.27 -2.35 15.18
N GLU A 66 -14.67 -1.29 14.51
CA GLU A 66 -15.96 -1.14 13.84
C GLU A 66 -15.88 -1.62 12.39
N ASP A 67 -14.88 -1.16 11.65
CA ASP A 67 -14.82 -1.30 10.19
C ASP A 67 -14.03 -2.53 9.72
N ALA A 68 -13.12 -3.04 10.55
CA ALA A 68 -12.22 -4.15 10.25
C ALA A 68 -12.11 -5.14 11.42
N ALA A 69 -13.21 -5.44 12.08
CA ALA A 69 -13.26 -6.25 13.30
C ALA A 69 -12.60 -7.63 13.16
N VAL A 70 -12.67 -8.24 11.98
CA VAL A 70 -12.08 -9.56 11.72
C VAL A 70 -10.55 -9.48 11.69
N GLU A 71 -10.01 -8.44 11.03
CA GLU A 71 -8.58 -8.24 10.89
C GLU A 71 -7.94 -7.84 12.20
N ILE A 72 -8.57 -6.94 12.94
CA ILE A 72 -8.04 -6.53 14.26
C ILE A 72 -8.09 -7.69 15.27
N ALA A 73 -9.12 -8.52 15.24
CA ALA A 73 -9.18 -9.73 16.06
C ALA A 73 -8.09 -10.75 15.69
N ALA A 74 -7.78 -10.91 14.40
CA ALA A 74 -6.69 -11.76 13.94
C ALA A 74 -5.33 -11.22 14.39
N ALA A 75 -5.11 -9.89 14.32
CA ALA A 75 -3.90 -9.25 14.81
C ALA A 75 -3.69 -9.48 16.31
N GLU A 76 -4.74 -9.27 17.11
CA GLU A 76 -4.70 -9.52 18.56
C GLU A 76 -4.42 -10.99 18.89
N GLU A 77 -5.04 -11.94 18.14
CA GLU A 77 -4.80 -13.38 18.32
C GLU A 77 -3.35 -13.76 17.97
N HIS A 78 -2.83 -13.29 16.83
CA HIS A 78 -1.45 -13.56 16.44
C HIS A 78 -0.47 -12.94 17.43
N PHE A 79 -0.73 -11.76 17.95
CA PHE A 79 0.11 -11.14 18.95
C PHE A 79 0.10 -11.89 20.29
N ALA A 80 -1.03 -12.45 20.69
CA ALA A 80 -1.11 -13.33 21.85
C ALA A 80 -0.28 -14.61 21.66
N LYS A 81 -0.30 -15.22 20.46
CA LYS A 81 0.56 -16.35 20.12
C LYS A 81 2.04 -15.98 20.13
N ALA A 82 2.39 -14.78 19.64
CA ALA A 82 3.76 -14.28 19.70
C ALA A 82 4.26 -14.18 21.14
N LYS A 83 3.45 -13.62 22.04
CA LYS A 83 3.77 -13.52 23.47
C LYS A 83 3.96 -14.90 24.10
N ALA A 84 3.04 -15.83 23.84
CA ALA A 84 3.14 -17.20 24.37
C ALA A 84 4.41 -17.92 23.88
N ALA A 85 4.80 -17.74 22.62
CA ALA A 85 6.04 -18.30 22.08
C ALA A 85 7.28 -17.67 22.74
N ALA A 86 7.25 -16.35 22.97
CA ALA A 86 8.34 -15.63 23.65
C ALA A 86 8.53 -16.10 25.10
N ASP A 87 7.43 -16.35 25.83
CA ASP A 87 7.46 -16.89 27.19
C ASP A 87 8.11 -18.29 27.23
N ASN A 88 7.91 -19.09 26.17
CA ASN A 88 8.55 -20.38 25.98
C ASN A 88 10.00 -20.28 25.45
N LYS A 89 10.49 -19.07 25.19
CA LYS A 89 11.80 -18.78 24.57
C LYS A 89 11.93 -19.27 23.11
N ASP A 90 10.81 -19.54 22.46
CA ASP A 90 10.73 -19.88 21.04
C ASP A 90 10.73 -18.59 20.20
N TYR A 91 11.86 -17.87 20.24
CA TYR A 91 11.93 -16.51 19.68
C TYR A 91 11.73 -16.43 18.18
N GLU A 92 12.06 -17.48 17.42
CA GLU A 92 11.78 -17.56 15.99
C GLU A 92 10.26 -17.60 15.73
N ILE A 93 9.54 -18.43 16.48
CA ILE A 93 8.09 -18.52 16.41
C ILE A 93 7.43 -17.24 16.91
N ALA A 94 7.97 -16.65 17.98
CA ALA A 94 7.51 -15.39 18.51
C ALA A 94 7.63 -14.25 17.47
N LEU A 95 8.76 -14.17 16.78
CA LEU A 95 8.98 -13.19 15.71
C LEU A 95 7.99 -13.41 14.56
N LEU A 96 7.83 -14.63 14.09
CA LEU A 96 6.90 -14.98 13.01
C LEU A 96 5.47 -14.54 13.32
N TYR A 97 4.98 -14.81 14.54
CA TYR A 97 3.62 -14.40 14.92
C TYR A 97 3.50 -12.90 15.16
N ALA A 98 4.55 -12.22 15.64
CA ALA A 98 4.55 -10.77 15.77
C ALA A 98 4.47 -10.08 14.40
N GLU A 99 5.25 -10.55 13.41
CA GLU A 99 5.17 -10.05 12.02
C GLU A 99 3.79 -10.27 11.39
N LYS A 100 3.17 -11.43 11.63
CA LYS A 100 1.79 -11.69 11.18
C LYS A 100 0.79 -10.72 11.83
N ALA A 101 0.90 -10.52 13.13
CA ALA A 101 0.03 -9.61 13.86
C ALA A 101 0.17 -8.17 13.35
N GLU A 102 1.40 -7.72 13.08
CA GLU A 102 1.65 -6.40 12.49
C GLU A 102 1.02 -6.27 11.09
N ALA A 103 1.14 -7.31 10.25
CA ALA A 103 0.53 -7.32 8.92
C ALA A 103 -1.01 -7.27 8.97
N ASP A 104 -1.63 -8.02 9.90
CA ASP A 104 -3.08 -8.01 10.11
C ASP A 104 -3.56 -6.66 10.66
N ALA A 105 -2.79 -6.03 11.57
CA ALA A 105 -3.09 -4.70 12.09
C ALA A 105 -3.05 -3.63 10.98
N LYS A 106 -2.02 -3.63 10.14
CA LYS A 106 -1.92 -2.73 8.97
C LYS A 106 -3.05 -2.96 7.95
N LEU A 107 -3.48 -4.21 7.78
CA LEU A 107 -4.65 -4.50 6.94
C LEU A 107 -5.94 -3.96 7.55
N ALA A 108 -6.10 -4.07 8.87
CA ALA A 108 -7.23 -3.52 9.59
C ALA A 108 -7.28 -1.99 9.46
N GLU A 109 -6.16 -1.31 9.65
CA GLU A 109 -5.99 0.13 9.46
C GLU A 109 -6.41 0.55 8.04
N ALA A 110 -5.84 -0.05 7.01
CA ALA A 110 -6.16 0.28 5.61
C ALA A 110 -7.64 0.02 5.25
N ARG A 111 -8.31 -0.93 5.91
CA ARG A 111 -9.75 -1.18 5.71
C ARG A 111 -10.60 -0.12 6.40
N SER A 112 -10.22 0.29 7.61
CA SER A 112 -10.89 1.38 8.33
C SER A 112 -10.80 2.69 7.55
N GLU A 113 -9.60 3.08 7.12
CA GLU A 113 -9.40 4.26 6.26
C GLU A 113 -10.27 4.23 4.98
N ARG A 114 -10.40 3.04 4.39
CA ARG A 114 -11.24 2.88 3.20
C ARG A 114 -12.73 3.01 3.52
N ALA A 115 -13.18 2.53 4.67
CA ALA A 115 -14.56 2.67 5.11
C ALA A 115 -14.89 4.14 5.36
N ASP A 116 -14.00 4.87 6.05
CA ASP A 116 -14.11 6.31 6.28
C ASP A 116 -14.17 7.10 4.97
N ALA A 117 -13.28 6.79 4.04
CA ALA A 117 -13.28 7.44 2.71
C ALA A 117 -14.56 7.19 1.92
N ALA A 118 -15.13 5.99 2.03
CA ALA A 118 -16.41 5.65 1.41
C ALA A 118 -17.58 6.41 2.04
N GLY A 119 -17.61 6.53 3.37
CA GLY A 119 -18.58 7.31 4.11
C GLY A 119 -18.53 8.80 3.74
N ASN A 120 -17.33 9.38 3.72
CA ASN A 120 -17.12 10.78 3.33
C ASN A 120 -17.56 11.04 1.88
N LEU A 121 -17.35 10.08 0.97
CA LEU A 121 -17.81 10.19 -0.41
C LEU A 121 -19.35 10.20 -0.50
N GLU A 122 -20.02 9.35 0.26
CA GLU A 122 -21.48 9.30 0.31
C GLU A 122 -22.07 10.61 0.87
N GLU A 123 -21.51 11.16 1.93
CA GLU A 123 -21.90 12.44 2.51
C GLU A 123 -21.71 13.59 1.51
N LEU A 124 -20.58 13.60 0.78
CA LEU A 124 -20.32 14.60 -0.24
C LEU A 124 -21.33 14.51 -1.40
N GLN A 125 -21.65 13.30 -1.85
CA GLN A 125 -22.66 13.09 -2.91
C GLN A 125 -24.04 13.58 -2.47
N GLU A 126 -24.43 13.31 -1.24
CA GLU A 126 -25.69 13.82 -0.69
C GLU A 126 -25.69 15.35 -0.62
N SER A 127 -24.60 15.96 -0.16
CA SER A 127 -24.46 17.41 -0.11
C SER A 127 -24.58 18.04 -1.49
N ILE A 128 -23.97 17.45 -2.53
CA ILE A 128 -24.09 17.89 -3.91
C ILE A 128 -25.54 17.79 -4.39
N ARG A 129 -26.25 16.72 -4.04
CA ARG A 129 -27.66 16.55 -4.40
C ARG A 129 -28.53 17.65 -3.81
N VAL A 130 -28.37 17.91 -2.52
CA VAL A 130 -29.12 18.96 -1.82
C VAL A 130 -28.86 20.36 -2.43
N LEU A 131 -27.59 20.66 -2.75
CA LEU A 131 -27.24 21.92 -3.40
C LEU A 131 -27.83 22.06 -4.81
N LYS A 132 -27.88 20.99 -5.57
CA LYS A 132 -28.54 21.01 -6.90
C LYS A 132 -30.03 21.27 -6.78
N ASP A 133 -30.71 20.58 -5.88
CA ASP A 133 -32.14 20.76 -5.65
C ASP A 133 -32.46 22.21 -5.22
N GLU A 134 -31.61 22.82 -4.41
CA GLU A 134 -31.74 24.21 -3.98
C GLU A 134 -31.52 25.20 -5.15
N ILE A 135 -30.53 24.95 -6.01
CA ILE A 135 -30.29 25.77 -7.21
C ILE A 135 -31.51 25.71 -8.14
N ASP A 136 -32.03 24.51 -8.41
CA ASP A 136 -33.18 24.33 -9.27
C ASP A 136 -34.42 25.02 -8.70
N ARG A 137 -34.62 25.00 -7.38
CA ARG A 137 -35.68 25.75 -6.73
C ARG A 137 -35.54 27.26 -6.92
N GLN A 138 -34.36 27.83 -6.69
CA GLN A 138 -34.10 29.25 -6.86
C GLN A 138 -34.22 29.73 -8.29
N LEU A 139 -33.89 28.89 -9.27
CA LEU A 139 -34.08 29.21 -10.69
C LEU A 139 -35.57 29.27 -11.03
N ASN A 140 -36.36 28.30 -10.59
CA ASN A 140 -37.80 28.27 -10.80
C ASN A 140 -38.52 29.47 -10.14
N GLU A 141 -38.12 29.88 -8.93
CA GLU A 141 -38.64 31.06 -8.26
C GLU A 141 -38.39 32.35 -9.07
N ARG A 142 -37.15 32.50 -9.59
CA ARG A 142 -36.79 33.68 -10.41
C ARG A 142 -37.55 33.72 -11.73
N ASP A 143 -37.78 32.59 -12.39
CA ASP A 143 -38.53 32.53 -13.63
C ASP A 143 -40.00 32.89 -13.41
N GLN A 144 -40.57 32.55 -12.25
CA GLN A 144 -41.95 32.95 -11.88
C GLN A 144 -42.07 34.44 -11.58
N GLU A 145 -41.05 35.08 -11.02
CA GLU A 145 -41.02 36.54 -10.74
C GLU A 145 -40.91 37.38 -12.02
N GLN A 146 -40.37 36.80 -13.12
CA GLN A 146 -40.18 37.51 -14.39
C GLN A 146 -41.33 37.32 -15.36
N SER A 147 -42.37 36.53 -15.06
CA SER A 147 -43.52 36.24 -15.91
C SER A 147 -44.75 37.05 -15.51
#